data_4ba388542963cc6a189e884bfa469f8a
#
_entry.id   4ba388542963cc6a189e884bfa469f8a
#
_cell.length_a   1.000
_cell.length_b   1.000
_cell.length_c   1.000
_cell.angle_alpha   90.00
_cell.angle_beta   90.00
_cell.angle_gamma   90.00
#
_symmetry.space_group_name_H-M   'P 1'
#
loop_
_entity.id
_entity.type
_entity.pdbx_description
1 polymer ?
#
loop_
_entity_poly.entity_id
_entity_poly.type
_entity_poly.pdbx_seq_one_letter_code
_entity_poly.pdbx_strand_id
1 'polypeptide(L)'
;MDEQARPAMDVRVRSAPCLLSAVGARAAGMGLALLLWAGLPDEAAGQTLSFEGGPPVLRVDRFVPGRTTATATDVSTTLVYERAPQRGRKRKVMVSAARAPARFGLSVEAVDPVPGTSMGPVPLRDGRAPAALLRNVAPCPQRNAGRSCEGRVALRYRLRADIDDRPGRATYTVRYTLLAQ
;
A
#
# COMPACT_ATOMS: atom_id res chain seq x y z
N MET A 1 16.94 42.80 2.58
CA MET A 1 16.31 41.67 3.32
C MET A 1 16.45 40.47 2.39
N ASP A 2 17.55 39.74 2.56
CA ASP A 2 17.80 38.51 1.74
C ASP A 2 16.90 37.40 2.25
N GLU A 3 15.88 37.10 1.45
CA GLU A 3 15.06 35.90 1.62
C GLU A 3 15.93 34.68 1.23
N GLN A 4 16.64 34.14 2.20
CA GLN A 4 17.39 32.91 2.03
C GLN A 4 16.38 31.78 1.72
N ALA A 5 16.25 31.44 0.43
CA ALA A 5 15.47 30.31 -0.03
C ALA A 5 16.02 29.03 0.66
N ARG A 6 15.30 28.52 1.64
CA ARG A 6 15.61 27.23 2.26
C ARG A 6 15.52 26.13 1.21
N PRO A 7 16.45 25.18 1.19
CA PRO A 7 16.40 24.08 0.22
C PRO A 7 15.12 23.25 0.39
N ALA A 8 14.53 22.88 -0.73
CA ALA A 8 13.30 22.12 -0.80
C ALA A 8 13.43 20.73 -0.15
N MET A 9 12.35 20.27 0.47
CA MET A 9 12.20 18.89 0.96
C MET A 9 11.48 18.06 -0.08
N ASP A 10 12.12 17.04 -0.61
CA ASP A 10 11.60 16.16 -1.68
C ASP A 10 11.46 14.73 -1.14
N VAL A 11 10.25 14.16 -1.21
CA VAL A 11 9.95 12.80 -0.77
C VAL A 11 9.43 11.98 -1.94
N ARG A 12 10.10 10.87 -2.22
CA ARG A 12 9.67 9.89 -3.21
C ARG A 12 9.14 8.63 -2.53
N VAL A 13 8.01 8.16 -2.97
CA VAL A 13 7.41 6.91 -2.50
C VAL A 13 7.58 5.83 -3.56
N ARG A 14 8.13 4.69 -3.18
CA ARG A 14 8.20 3.49 -4.02
C ARG A 14 7.21 2.45 -3.49
N SER A 15 6.37 1.95 -4.37
CA SER A 15 5.47 0.84 -4.08
C SER A 15 6.16 -0.47 -4.45
N ALA A 16 6.26 -1.39 -3.50
CA ALA A 16 6.81 -2.72 -3.74
C ALA A 16 5.65 -3.74 -3.79
N PRO A 17 5.45 -4.45 -4.92
CA PRO A 17 4.54 -5.58 -4.96
C PRO A 17 5.07 -6.71 -4.06
N CYS A 18 4.20 -7.32 -3.26
CA CYS A 18 4.53 -8.54 -2.54
C CYS A 18 4.57 -9.71 -3.53
N LEU A 19 5.77 -10.10 -3.96
CA LEU A 19 6.00 -11.40 -4.59
C LEU A 19 5.97 -12.44 -3.46
N LEU A 20 4.93 -13.25 -3.40
CA LEU A 20 4.95 -14.49 -2.61
C LEU A 20 5.95 -15.43 -3.29
N SER A 21 7.17 -15.52 -2.74
CA SER A 21 8.15 -16.53 -3.12
C SER A 21 7.64 -17.90 -2.68
N ALA A 22 7.13 -18.69 -3.62
CA ALA A 22 6.95 -20.12 -3.41
C ALA A 22 8.34 -20.75 -3.33
N VAL A 23 8.79 -21.07 -2.12
CA VAL A 23 10.00 -21.88 -1.89
C VAL A 23 9.66 -23.32 -2.26
N GLY A 24 10.03 -23.71 -3.47
CA GLY A 24 10.00 -25.09 -3.93
C GLY A 24 11.10 -25.90 -3.26
N ALA A 25 10.77 -26.69 -2.25
CA ALA A 25 11.65 -27.72 -1.72
C ALA A 25 11.66 -28.92 -2.68
N ARG A 26 12.75 -29.09 -3.42
CA ARG A 26 13.06 -30.35 -4.10
C ARG A 26 13.66 -31.33 -3.08
N ALA A 27 12.90 -32.33 -2.70
CA ALA A 27 13.44 -33.52 -2.05
C ALA A 27 13.35 -34.71 -3.02
N ALA A 28 14.49 -35.21 -3.47
CA ALA A 28 14.62 -36.50 -4.12
C ALA A 28 14.64 -37.59 -3.04
N GLY A 29 13.76 -38.59 -3.13
CA GLY A 29 13.76 -39.75 -2.24
C GLY A 29 12.79 -40.81 -2.74
N MET A 30 13.33 -41.89 -3.28
CA MET A 30 12.61 -43.13 -3.66
C MET A 30 11.98 -43.78 -2.43
N GLY A 31 10.76 -44.29 -2.56
CA GLY A 31 10.27 -45.33 -1.67
C GLY A 31 8.79 -45.31 -1.36
N LEU A 32 8.11 -46.31 -1.86
CA LEU A 32 6.90 -46.98 -1.35
C LEU A 32 5.56 -46.22 -1.40
N ALA A 33 4.70 -46.72 -2.26
CA ALA A 33 3.30 -46.31 -2.44
C ALA A 33 2.47 -46.51 -1.16
N LEU A 34 1.97 -45.40 -0.63
CA LEU A 34 0.81 -45.36 0.23
C LEU A 34 -0.06 -44.20 -0.28
N LEU A 35 -1.23 -44.58 -0.81
CA LEU A 35 -2.30 -43.64 -1.22
C LEU A 35 -2.80 -42.87 0.00
N LEU A 36 -2.16 -41.77 0.33
CA LEU A 36 -2.71 -40.74 1.16
C LEU A 36 -3.23 -39.66 0.23
N TRP A 37 -4.53 -39.46 0.18
CA TRP A 37 -5.17 -38.27 -0.35
C TRP A 37 -4.69 -37.07 0.48
N ALA A 38 -3.51 -36.60 0.17
CA ALA A 38 -3.10 -35.27 0.61
C ALA A 38 -3.94 -34.29 -0.16
N GLY A 39 -4.84 -33.59 0.55
CA GLY A 39 -5.60 -32.48 -0.01
C GLY A 39 -4.64 -31.55 -0.73
N LEU A 40 -4.88 -31.34 -2.02
CA LEU A 40 -4.15 -30.38 -2.82
C LEU A 40 -4.22 -29.04 -2.08
N PRO A 41 -3.10 -28.37 -1.87
CA PRO A 41 -3.14 -27.02 -1.35
C PRO A 41 -4.00 -26.22 -2.33
N ASP A 42 -5.07 -25.64 -1.79
CA ASP A 42 -5.93 -24.70 -2.49
C ASP A 42 -5.00 -23.70 -3.17
N GLU A 43 -4.94 -23.72 -4.51
CA GLU A 43 -4.10 -22.84 -5.29
C GLU A 43 -4.44 -21.42 -4.81
N ALA A 44 -3.50 -20.80 -4.12
CA ALA A 44 -3.60 -19.39 -3.76
C ALA A 44 -3.62 -18.61 -5.07
N ALA A 45 -4.80 -18.49 -5.65
CA ALA A 45 -5.06 -17.68 -6.85
C ALA A 45 -4.38 -16.34 -6.62
N GLY A 46 -3.34 -16.05 -7.40
CA GLY A 46 -2.46 -14.92 -7.22
C GLY A 46 -3.28 -13.64 -7.11
N GLN A 47 -3.33 -13.09 -5.89
CA GLN A 47 -4.08 -11.87 -5.62
C GLN A 47 -3.29 -10.72 -6.22
N THR A 48 -3.83 -10.07 -7.23
CA THR A 48 -3.13 -8.99 -7.92
C THR A 48 -3.42 -7.63 -7.28
N LEU A 49 -2.33 -6.92 -7.01
CA LEU A 49 -2.32 -5.50 -6.68
C LEU A 49 -1.44 -4.79 -7.70
N SER A 50 -1.96 -3.75 -8.31
CA SER A 50 -1.20 -2.92 -9.23
C SER A 50 -1.43 -1.44 -8.93
N PHE A 51 -0.61 -0.59 -9.51
CA PHE A 51 -0.69 0.85 -9.35
C PHE A 51 -0.79 1.50 -10.72
N GLU A 52 -1.72 2.42 -10.84
CA GLU A 52 -1.84 3.33 -11.96
C GLU A 52 -1.35 4.71 -11.53
N GLY A 53 -0.73 5.45 -12.43
CA GLY A 53 -0.05 6.70 -12.14
C GLY A 53 1.42 6.51 -11.77
N GLY A 54 2.13 7.60 -11.59
CA GLY A 54 3.54 7.57 -11.20
C GLY A 54 3.73 7.40 -9.69
N PRO A 55 4.96 7.12 -9.26
CA PRO A 55 5.29 7.17 -7.83
C PRO A 55 5.08 8.60 -7.32
N PRO A 56 4.33 8.80 -6.21
CA PRO A 56 4.08 10.14 -5.70
C PRO A 56 5.36 10.84 -5.28
N VAL A 57 5.47 12.11 -5.64
CA VAL A 57 6.58 12.99 -5.26
C VAL A 57 5.99 14.15 -4.46
N LEU A 58 6.29 14.18 -3.16
CA LEU A 58 5.80 15.23 -2.28
C LEU A 58 6.93 16.21 -1.98
N ARG A 59 6.64 17.49 -2.14
CA ARG A 59 7.60 18.57 -1.96
C ARG A 59 7.05 19.60 -0.97
N VAL A 60 7.86 19.94 0.01
CA VAL A 60 7.60 21.05 0.92
C VAL A 60 8.65 22.12 0.66
N ASP A 61 8.24 23.23 0.07
CA ASP A 61 9.14 24.31 -0.34
C ASP A 61 9.09 25.49 0.64
N ARG A 62 7.97 25.66 1.35
CA ARG A 62 7.75 26.85 2.19
C ARG A 62 7.04 26.51 3.49
N PHE A 63 7.41 27.21 4.54
CA PHE A 63 6.67 27.28 5.79
C PHE A 63 5.89 28.59 5.83
N VAL A 64 4.63 28.52 6.20
CA VAL A 64 3.83 29.73 6.44
C VAL A 64 4.33 30.41 7.71
N PRO A 65 4.58 31.74 7.69
CA PRO A 65 5.01 32.46 8.89
C PRO A 65 4.06 32.20 10.07
N GLY A 66 4.64 31.94 11.23
CA GLY A 66 3.89 31.60 12.45
C GLY A 66 3.42 30.14 12.56
N ARG A 67 3.71 29.28 11.57
CA ARG A 67 3.46 27.84 11.66
C ARG A 67 4.76 27.06 11.80
N THR A 68 4.77 26.10 12.70
CA THR A 68 5.90 25.19 12.93
C THR A 68 5.88 23.96 12.02
N THR A 69 4.77 23.73 11.30
CA THR A 69 4.60 22.57 10.44
C THR A 69 4.18 22.96 9.04
N ALA A 70 4.65 22.25 8.04
CA ALA A 70 4.21 22.36 6.67
C ALA A 70 3.75 20.98 6.14
N THR A 71 2.79 20.98 5.21
CA THR A 71 2.23 19.76 4.65
C THR A 71 2.22 19.83 3.13
N ALA A 72 2.52 18.69 2.50
CA ALA A 72 2.31 18.48 1.07
C ALA A 72 1.39 17.28 0.87
N THR A 73 0.57 17.31 -0.18
CA THR A 73 -0.38 16.24 -0.49
C THR A 73 -0.27 15.86 -1.97
N ASP A 74 -0.35 14.58 -2.24
CA ASP A 74 -0.39 14.03 -3.60
C ASP A 74 -1.51 12.99 -3.68
N VAL A 75 -2.26 12.98 -4.80
CA VAL A 75 -3.36 12.04 -5.08
C VAL A 75 -3.24 11.42 -6.48
N SER A 76 -2.06 11.48 -7.08
CA SER A 76 -1.81 11.04 -8.46
C SER A 76 -1.77 9.52 -8.63
N THR A 77 -1.68 8.77 -7.54
CA THR A 77 -1.57 7.31 -7.56
C THR A 77 -2.92 6.65 -7.31
N THR A 78 -3.30 5.72 -8.18
CA THR A 78 -4.48 4.85 -8.01
C THR A 78 -4.03 3.44 -7.71
N LEU A 79 -4.57 2.86 -6.65
CA LEU A 79 -4.41 1.45 -6.33
C LEU A 79 -5.50 0.65 -7.04
N VAL A 80 -5.09 -0.32 -7.86
CA VAL A 80 -5.96 -1.28 -8.52
C VAL A 80 -5.82 -2.62 -7.81
N TYR A 81 -6.92 -3.22 -7.42
CA TYR A 81 -6.93 -4.47 -6.68
C TYR A 81 -7.98 -5.44 -7.19
N GLU A 82 -7.64 -6.71 -7.18
CA GLU A 82 -8.57 -7.77 -7.54
C GLU A 82 -9.58 -8.02 -6.43
N ARG A 83 -10.86 -8.08 -6.78
CA ARG A 83 -11.96 -8.42 -5.88
C ARG A 83 -12.21 -9.93 -5.91
N ALA A 84 -12.68 -10.48 -4.80
CA ALA A 84 -13.06 -11.88 -4.75
C ALA A 84 -14.20 -12.20 -5.74
N PRO A 85 -14.29 -13.44 -6.27
CA PRO A 85 -15.47 -13.91 -6.98
C PRO A 85 -16.74 -13.73 -6.13
N GLN A 86 -17.90 -13.75 -6.75
CA GLN A 86 -19.20 -13.45 -6.14
C GLN A 86 -19.48 -14.14 -4.78
N ARG A 87 -19.07 -15.39 -4.64
CA ARG A 87 -19.22 -16.16 -3.37
C ARG A 87 -17.99 -16.13 -2.49
N GLY A 88 -16.98 -15.35 -2.86
CA GLY A 88 -15.75 -15.23 -2.11
C GLY A 88 -15.90 -14.38 -0.86
N ARG A 89 -14.94 -14.49 0.05
CA ARG A 89 -14.87 -13.65 1.25
C ARG A 89 -14.58 -12.21 0.89
N LYS A 90 -15.05 -11.28 1.71
CA LYS A 90 -14.62 -9.88 1.65
C LYS A 90 -13.10 -9.79 1.73
N ARG A 91 -12.53 -8.78 1.13
CA ARG A 91 -11.08 -8.53 1.16
C ARG A 91 -10.78 -7.25 1.93
N LYS A 92 -9.54 -7.13 2.36
CA LYS A 92 -8.95 -5.93 2.97
C LYS A 92 -7.60 -5.63 2.36
N VAL A 93 -7.25 -4.37 2.28
CA VAL A 93 -5.91 -3.93 1.88
C VAL A 93 -5.18 -3.46 3.13
N MET A 94 -4.03 -4.04 3.38
CA MET A 94 -3.12 -3.63 4.44
C MET A 94 -1.99 -2.81 3.84
N VAL A 95 -1.46 -1.86 4.61
CA VAL A 95 -0.31 -1.05 4.23
C VAL A 95 0.72 -1.03 5.35
N SER A 96 1.99 -1.05 4.99
CA SER A 96 3.11 -0.88 5.91
C SER A 96 4.25 -0.14 5.22
N ALA A 97 5.11 0.50 6.00
CA ALA A 97 6.37 1.01 5.50
C ALA A 97 7.42 -0.11 5.62
N ALA A 98 8.04 -0.47 4.50
CA ALA A 98 9.20 -1.36 4.49
C ALA A 98 10.50 -0.58 4.76
N ARG A 99 10.50 0.72 4.45
CA ARG A 99 11.54 1.67 4.79
C ARG A 99 10.92 3.05 4.93
N ALA A 100 11.04 3.66 6.08
CA ALA A 100 10.56 5.00 6.36
C ALA A 100 11.65 5.79 7.11
N PRO A 101 12.26 6.78 6.46
CA PRO A 101 13.18 7.66 7.15
C PRO A 101 12.47 8.40 8.30
N ALA A 102 13.11 8.48 9.46
CA ALA A 102 12.50 9.06 10.65
C ALA A 102 12.29 10.59 10.58
N ARG A 103 12.75 11.23 9.50
CA ARG A 103 12.80 12.70 9.40
C ARG A 103 11.44 13.36 9.17
N PHE A 104 10.57 12.72 8.39
CA PHE A 104 9.29 13.32 7.98
C PHE A 104 8.14 12.40 8.31
N GLY A 105 7.01 12.98 8.69
CA GLY A 105 5.78 12.22 8.88
C GLY A 105 5.09 12.00 7.54
N LEU A 106 5.03 10.74 7.06
CA LEU A 106 4.26 10.37 5.89
C LEU A 106 3.04 9.56 6.31
N SER A 107 1.89 9.85 5.71
CA SER A 107 0.68 9.05 5.84
C SER A 107 0.05 8.79 4.49
N VAL A 108 -0.72 7.71 4.39
CA VAL A 108 -1.51 7.36 3.21
C VAL A 108 -2.95 7.10 3.61
N GLU A 109 -3.87 7.52 2.77
CA GLU A 109 -5.31 7.36 2.95
C GLU A 109 -5.94 6.91 1.63
N ALA A 110 -6.93 6.03 1.70
CA ALA A 110 -7.77 5.67 0.56
C ALA A 110 -8.92 6.68 0.45
N VAL A 111 -9.04 7.32 -0.72
CA VAL A 111 -10.04 8.37 -0.96
C VAL A 111 -11.23 7.75 -1.66
N ASP A 112 -12.43 7.93 -1.08
CA ASP A 112 -13.72 7.51 -1.64
C ASP A 112 -13.73 6.09 -2.26
N PRO A 113 -13.35 5.06 -1.48
CA PRO A 113 -13.25 3.71 -2.00
C PRO A 113 -14.64 3.14 -2.32
N VAL A 114 -14.83 2.74 -3.58
CA VAL A 114 -16.04 2.02 -4.04
C VAL A 114 -15.60 0.78 -4.82
N PRO A 115 -15.87 -0.42 -4.34
CA PRO A 115 -16.45 -0.81 -3.05
C PRO A 115 -15.39 -0.90 -1.94
N GLY A 116 -15.79 -0.62 -0.72
CA GLY A 116 -14.96 -0.76 0.45
C GLY A 116 -15.18 0.37 1.45
N THR A 117 -14.45 0.31 2.54
CA THR A 117 -14.46 1.32 3.60
C THR A 117 -13.03 1.78 3.86
N SER A 118 -12.78 3.08 3.71
CA SER A 118 -11.50 3.69 4.10
C SER A 118 -11.35 3.66 5.62
N MET A 119 -10.15 3.36 6.09
CA MET A 119 -9.82 3.39 7.51
C MET A 119 -9.21 4.71 7.95
N GLY A 120 -9.25 5.72 7.06
CA GLY A 120 -8.63 7.02 7.28
C GLY A 120 -7.11 7.02 7.07
N PRO A 121 -6.44 8.11 7.47
CA PRO A 121 -5.01 8.26 7.28
C PRO A 121 -4.20 7.25 8.10
N VAL A 122 -3.39 6.44 7.43
CA VAL A 122 -2.48 5.47 8.04
C VAL A 122 -1.07 6.05 8.06
N PRO A 123 -0.45 6.29 9.24
CA PRO A 123 0.91 6.77 9.32
C PRO A 123 1.91 5.67 8.92
N LEU A 124 2.83 6.02 8.01
CA LEU A 124 3.86 5.16 7.48
C LEU A 124 5.15 5.37 8.28
N ARG A 125 5.40 4.49 9.23
CA ARG A 125 6.61 4.51 10.09
C ARG A 125 7.32 3.17 9.99
N ASP A 126 8.65 3.22 10.05
CA ASP A 126 9.49 2.00 10.06
C ASP A 126 9.21 1.16 11.32
N GLY A 127 9.31 -0.17 11.17
CA GLY A 127 9.08 -1.12 12.27
C GLY A 127 7.62 -1.22 12.75
N ARG A 128 6.68 -0.48 12.18
CA ARG A 128 5.27 -0.58 12.57
C ARG A 128 4.58 -1.74 11.88
N ALA A 129 3.74 -2.45 12.63
CA ALA A 129 2.92 -3.51 12.08
C ALA A 129 2.01 -3.00 10.94
N PRO A 130 1.72 -3.83 9.91
CA PRO A 130 0.82 -3.47 8.84
C PRO A 130 -0.54 -3.02 9.37
N ALA A 131 -1.05 -1.91 8.87
CA ALA A 131 -2.36 -1.37 9.24
C ALA A 131 -3.36 -1.49 8.09
N ALA A 132 -4.64 -1.59 8.40
CA ALA A 132 -5.67 -1.64 7.39
C ALA A 132 -5.84 -0.26 6.74
N LEU A 133 -5.75 -0.22 5.41
CA LEU A 133 -6.04 0.95 4.59
C LEU A 133 -7.49 0.91 4.09
N LEU A 134 -7.91 -0.28 3.63
CA LEU A 134 -9.26 -0.58 3.18
C LEU A 134 -9.80 -1.81 3.89
N ARG A 135 -11.09 -1.79 4.24
CA ARG A 135 -11.84 -2.94 4.75
C ARG A 135 -13.12 -3.14 3.95
N ASN A 136 -13.76 -4.27 4.18
CA ASN A 136 -15.08 -4.59 3.61
C ASN A 136 -15.14 -4.48 2.08
N VAL A 137 -14.04 -4.77 1.38
CA VAL A 137 -14.06 -4.83 -0.08
C VAL A 137 -14.99 -5.97 -0.49
N ALA A 138 -16.17 -5.59 -0.99
CA ALA A 138 -17.20 -6.56 -1.37
C ALA A 138 -16.73 -7.43 -2.54
N PRO A 139 -17.19 -8.71 -2.60
CA PRO A 139 -16.98 -9.56 -3.77
C PRO A 139 -17.54 -8.95 -5.04
N CYS A 140 -17.24 -9.54 -6.19
CA CYS A 140 -17.77 -9.13 -7.47
C CYS A 140 -19.31 -9.26 -7.51
N PRO A 141 -20.03 -8.35 -8.22
CA PRO A 141 -21.47 -8.46 -8.37
C PRO A 141 -21.87 -9.68 -9.23
N GLN A 142 -23.12 -10.11 -9.11
CA GLN A 142 -23.64 -11.33 -9.77
C GLN A 142 -23.41 -11.43 -11.28
N ARG A 143 -23.37 -10.28 -11.97
CA ARG A 143 -23.11 -10.23 -13.42
C ARG A 143 -21.76 -10.80 -13.84
N ASN A 144 -20.84 -10.94 -12.91
CA ASN A 144 -19.49 -11.48 -13.13
C ASN A 144 -19.33 -12.88 -12.52
N ALA A 145 -20.36 -13.72 -12.59
CA ALA A 145 -20.38 -15.05 -12.01
C ALA A 145 -19.11 -15.84 -12.39
N GLY A 146 -18.33 -16.23 -11.39
CA GLY A 146 -17.10 -17.01 -11.56
C GLY A 146 -15.87 -16.25 -12.06
N ARG A 147 -15.95 -14.95 -12.35
CA ARG A 147 -14.79 -14.13 -12.75
C ARG A 147 -14.42 -13.14 -11.65
N SER A 148 -13.14 -12.90 -11.51
CA SER A 148 -12.63 -11.77 -10.71
C SER A 148 -12.97 -10.45 -11.39
N CYS A 149 -13.10 -9.41 -10.63
CA CYS A 149 -13.29 -8.05 -11.12
C CYS A 149 -12.37 -7.10 -10.35
N GLU A 150 -12.04 -5.98 -10.96
CA GLU A 150 -11.17 -4.99 -10.37
C GLU A 150 -11.94 -4.01 -9.48
N GLY A 151 -11.27 -3.56 -8.43
CA GLY A 151 -11.62 -2.39 -7.67
C GLY A 151 -10.50 -1.35 -7.82
N ARG A 152 -10.87 -0.07 -7.75
CA ARG A 152 -9.93 1.06 -7.89
C ARG A 152 -10.15 2.05 -6.78
N VAL A 153 -9.07 2.61 -6.26
CA VAL A 153 -9.14 3.66 -5.24
C VAL A 153 -7.97 4.61 -5.38
N ALA A 154 -8.26 5.91 -5.34
CA ALA A 154 -7.22 6.92 -5.30
C ALA A 154 -6.53 6.91 -3.93
N LEU A 155 -5.21 7.03 -3.93
CA LEU A 155 -4.40 7.12 -2.72
C LEU A 155 -4.00 8.57 -2.49
N ARG A 156 -4.32 9.08 -1.30
CA ARG A 156 -3.85 10.38 -0.84
C ARG A 156 -2.64 10.19 0.05
N TYR A 157 -1.48 10.61 -0.42
CA TYR A 157 -0.29 10.71 0.41
C TYR A 157 -0.19 12.10 1.01
N ARG A 158 0.12 12.17 2.29
CA ARG A 158 0.34 13.43 3.00
C ARG A 158 1.68 13.39 3.71
N LEU A 159 2.56 14.31 3.31
CA LEU A 159 3.83 14.57 3.97
C LEU A 159 3.64 15.68 4.98
N ARG A 160 4.15 15.50 6.18
CA ARG A 160 4.28 16.52 7.21
C ARG A 160 5.75 16.73 7.52
N ALA A 161 6.20 17.95 7.46
CA ALA A 161 7.53 18.37 7.87
C ALA A 161 7.42 19.39 9.00
N ASP A 162 8.29 19.28 10.00
CA ASP A 162 8.39 20.24 11.08
C ASP A 162 9.52 21.24 10.78
N ILE A 163 9.43 22.45 11.34
CA ILE A 163 10.40 23.53 11.06
C ILE A 163 11.84 23.15 11.46
N ASP A 164 11.96 22.26 12.44
CA ASP A 164 13.25 21.76 12.94
C ASP A 164 13.81 20.60 12.10
N ASP A 165 13.01 20.09 11.14
CA ASP A 165 13.47 19.04 10.24
C ASP A 165 14.56 19.59 9.32
N ARG A 166 15.64 18.82 9.19
CA ARG A 166 16.71 19.20 8.26
C ARG A 166 16.23 19.05 6.82
N PRO A 167 16.44 20.06 5.97
CA PRO A 167 16.16 19.96 4.55
C PRO A 167 16.86 18.75 3.92
N GLY A 168 16.23 18.14 2.91
CA GLY A 168 16.82 17.01 2.21
C GLY A 168 15.81 16.15 1.48
N ARG A 169 16.31 15.07 0.89
CA ARG A 169 15.51 14.06 0.19
C ARG A 169 15.33 12.83 1.06
N ALA A 170 14.15 12.25 0.99
CA ALA A 170 13.85 10.99 1.63
C ALA A 170 13.10 10.07 0.65
N THR A 171 13.36 8.77 0.73
CA THR A 171 12.65 7.75 -0.05
C THR A 171 11.95 6.80 0.90
N TYR A 172 10.66 6.66 0.74
CA TYR A 172 9.85 5.70 1.46
C TYR A 172 9.58 4.49 0.57
N THR A 173 9.72 3.29 1.12
CA THR A 173 9.26 2.07 0.46
C THR A 173 7.99 1.60 1.17
N VAL A 174 6.88 1.61 0.45
CA VAL A 174 5.57 1.26 0.99
C VAL A 174 5.12 -0.07 0.41
N ARG A 175 4.69 -0.98 1.28
CA ARG A 175 4.20 -2.30 0.90
C ARG A 175 2.69 -2.36 1.11
N TYR A 176 1.99 -2.82 0.08
CA TYR A 176 0.56 -3.08 0.12
C TYR A 176 0.31 -4.58 0.01
N THR A 177 -0.66 -5.08 0.77
CA THR A 177 -1.01 -6.51 0.79
C THR A 177 -2.51 -6.65 0.76
N LEU A 178 -3.01 -7.44 -0.18
CA LEU A 178 -4.43 -7.81 -0.27
C LEU A 178 -4.66 -9.10 0.50
N LEU A 179 -5.60 -9.12 1.42
CA LEU A 179 -5.89 -10.27 2.27
C LEU A 179 -7.39 -10.58 2.26
N ALA A 180 -7.76 -11.84 2.43
CA ALA A 180 -9.13 -12.21 2.79
C ALA A 180 -9.47 -11.67 4.19
N GLN A 181 -10.75 -11.34 4.39
CA GLN A 181 -11.27 -10.83 5.65
C GLN A 181 -12.22 -11.86 6.26
#